data_71370b4677518e5f03e85ac834a48085
#
_entry.id   71370b4677518e5f03e85ac834a48085
#
_cell.length_a   1.000
_cell.length_b   1.000
_cell.length_c   1.000
_cell.angle_alpha   90.00
_cell.angle_beta   90.00
_cell.angle_gamma   90.00
#
_symmetry.space_group_name_H-M   'P 1'
#
loop_
_entity.id
_entity.type
_entity.pdbx_description
1 polymer ?
#
loop_
_entity_poly.entity_id
_entity_poly.type
_entity_poly.pdbx_seq_one_letter_code
_entity_poly.pdbx_strand_id
1 'polypeptide(L)'
;MSDRSQALPAPEGEFVETSRFGGLSILFALLALVGLGLGVVGAMVDPAQFSFSWLFAFAFFFTLCAGCFFWTLIHHATDADWSVVVRRQLENIASLLAVMAVFLVPVLLLRHHLYGWMNIPPGHEEALDVKRPYLNWHFFLTRAIVFFAFFIIATQLLRRF
;
A
#
# COMPACT_ATOMS: atom_id res chain seq x y z
N MET A 1 -23.13 -19.14 54.89
CA MET A 1 -21.93 -19.09 54.03
C MET A 1 -22.37 -18.55 52.70
N SER A 2 -22.19 -17.24 52.51
CA SER A 2 -22.67 -16.50 51.32
C SER A 2 -21.47 -16.33 50.41
N ASP A 3 -21.43 -17.12 49.34
CA ASP A 3 -20.48 -16.98 48.25
C ASP A 3 -20.92 -15.79 47.40
N ARG A 4 -20.39 -14.62 47.69
CA ARG A 4 -20.42 -13.48 46.77
C ARG A 4 -19.29 -13.71 45.77
N SER A 5 -19.59 -14.39 44.68
CA SER A 5 -18.83 -14.27 43.47
C SER A 5 -18.85 -12.77 43.08
N GLN A 6 -17.81 -12.03 43.49
CA GLN A 6 -17.54 -10.70 42.99
C GLN A 6 -17.24 -10.86 41.49
N ALA A 7 -18.29 -10.75 40.69
CA ALA A 7 -18.13 -10.51 39.27
C ALA A 7 -17.26 -9.24 39.13
N LEU A 8 -16.05 -9.38 38.67
CA LEU A 8 -15.20 -8.25 38.29
C LEU A 8 -16.02 -7.36 37.37
N PRO A 9 -16.09 -6.07 37.62
CA PRO A 9 -16.75 -5.16 36.65
C PRO A 9 -16.14 -5.42 35.30
N ALA A 10 -17.01 -5.63 34.29
CA ALA A 10 -16.56 -5.71 32.92
C ALA A 10 -15.64 -4.52 32.65
N PRO A 11 -14.47 -4.69 32.04
CA PRO A 11 -13.62 -3.58 31.70
C PRO A 11 -14.48 -2.60 30.90
N GLU A 12 -14.74 -1.43 31.48
CA GLU A 12 -15.32 -0.30 30.75
C GLU A 12 -14.29 0.04 29.67
N GLY A 13 -14.38 -0.67 28.54
CA GLY A 13 -13.59 -0.33 27.38
C GLY A 13 -13.97 1.10 27.03
N GLU A 14 -13.04 2.01 27.14
CA GLU A 14 -13.16 3.35 26.60
C GLU A 14 -13.34 3.20 25.10
N PHE A 15 -14.60 2.99 24.68
CA PHE A 15 -14.98 2.96 23.27
C PHE A 15 -14.81 4.39 22.79
N VAL A 16 -13.76 4.63 22.04
CA VAL A 16 -13.58 5.87 21.31
C VAL A 16 -14.80 6.04 20.43
N GLU A 17 -15.68 6.96 20.79
CA GLU A 17 -16.87 7.27 19.99
C GLU A 17 -16.39 7.75 18.61
N THR A 18 -16.49 6.90 17.63
CA THR A 18 -16.18 7.19 16.21
C THR A 18 -17.01 8.36 15.67
N SER A 19 -18.12 8.69 16.32
CA SER A 19 -18.95 9.85 15.98
C SER A 19 -18.19 11.19 16.00
N ARG A 20 -17.19 11.34 16.89
CA ARG A 20 -16.36 12.56 16.95
C ARG A 20 -15.42 12.73 15.75
N PHE A 21 -15.09 11.65 15.05
CA PHE A 21 -14.20 11.67 13.89
C PHE A 21 -14.93 11.73 12.54
N GLY A 22 -16.27 11.74 12.55
CA GLY A 22 -17.08 11.80 11.33
C GLY A 22 -16.75 13.03 10.46
N GLY A 23 -16.59 14.20 11.08
CA GLY A 23 -16.21 15.43 10.35
C GLY A 23 -14.81 15.36 9.72
N LEU A 24 -13.86 14.74 10.43
CA LEU A 24 -12.48 14.56 9.92
C LEU A 24 -12.45 13.61 8.73
N SER A 25 -13.22 12.54 8.79
CA SER A 25 -13.33 11.57 7.69
C SER A 25 -13.93 12.19 6.43
N ILE A 26 -14.94 13.04 6.58
CA ILE A 26 -15.54 13.79 5.46
C ILE A 26 -14.53 14.76 4.86
N LEU A 27 -13.78 15.49 5.68
CA LEU A 27 -12.74 16.40 5.22
C LEU A 27 -11.68 15.66 4.39
N PHE A 28 -11.18 14.53 4.89
CA PHE A 28 -10.19 13.73 4.15
C PHE A 28 -10.77 13.13 2.86
N ALA A 29 -12.05 12.73 2.86
CA ALA A 29 -12.72 12.26 1.65
C ALA A 29 -12.83 13.37 0.59
N LEU A 30 -13.18 14.59 0.99
CA LEU A 30 -13.23 15.75 0.11
C LEU A 30 -11.84 16.10 -0.46
N LEU A 31 -10.81 16.11 0.38
CA LEU A 31 -9.42 16.33 -0.06
C LEU A 31 -8.96 15.26 -1.04
N ALA A 32 -9.31 14.00 -0.80
CA ALA A 32 -9.00 12.90 -1.71
C ALA A 32 -9.71 13.07 -3.06
N LEU A 33 -10.97 13.50 -3.05
CA LEU A 33 -11.76 13.74 -4.27
C LEU A 33 -11.19 14.92 -5.07
N VAL A 34 -10.82 16.00 -4.42
CA VAL A 34 -10.15 17.15 -5.05
C VAL A 34 -8.78 16.72 -5.62
N GLY A 35 -7.98 15.98 -4.85
CA GLY A 35 -6.69 15.46 -5.30
C GLY A 35 -6.82 14.54 -6.52
N LEU A 36 -7.84 13.69 -6.54
CA LEU A 36 -8.15 12.82 -7.67
C LEU A 36 -8.54 13.64 -8.92
N GLY A 37 -9.39 14.65 -8.74
CA GLY A 37 -9.76 15.57 -9.83
C GLY A 37 -8.56 16.31 -10.42
N LEU A 38 -7.70 16.89 -9.58
CA LEU A 38 -6.45 17.53 -10.01
C LEU A 38 -5.50 16.54 -10.69
N GLY A 39 -5.45 15.29 -10.22
CA GLY A 39 -4.69 14.21 -10.84
C GLY A 39 -5.16 13.90 -12.27
N VAL A 40 -6.48 13.82 -12.48
CA VAL A 40 -7.05 13.62 -13.84
C VAL A 40 -6.71 14.78 -14.76
N VAL A 41 -6.86 16.02 -14.29
CA VAL A 41 -6.49 17.21 -15.07
C VAL A 41 -4.99 17.19 -15.39
N GLY A 42 -4.13 16.89 -14.42
CA GLY A 42 -2.68 16.78 -14.64
C GLY A 42 -2.32 15.71 -15.67
N ALA A 43 -3.00 14.55 -15.64
CA ALA A 43 -2.81 13.49 -16.63
C ALA A 43 -3.22 13.89 -18.06
N MET A 44 -4.18 14.83 -18.19
CA MET A 44 -4.65 15.32 -19.50
C MET A 44 -3.75 16.45 -20.03
N VAL A 45 -3.19 17.28 -19.16
CA VAL A 45 -2.37 18.45 -19.55
C VAL A 45 -0.93 18.02 -19.86
N ASP A 46 -0.30 17.24 -18.99
CA ASP A 46 1.05 16.73 -19.17
C ASP A 46 1.16 15.29 -18.62
N PRO A 47 0.91 14.29 -19.47
CA PRO A 47 0.97 12.88 -19.07
C PRO A 47 2.35 12.44 -18.58
N ALA A 48 3.42 13.03 -19.12
CA ALA A 48 4.78 12.67 -18.73
C ALA A 48 5.09 13.16 -17.31
N GLN A 49 4.88 14.43 -17.03
CA GLN A 49 5.07 15.01 -15.70
C GLN A 49 4.16 14.32 -14.66
N PHE A 50 2.90 14.08 -15.00
CA PHE A 50 1.97 13.37 -14.14
C PHE A 50 2.46 11.95 -13.80
N SER A 51 2.99 11.20 -14.80
CA SER A 51 3.49 9.85 -14.61
C SER A 51 4.60 9.78 -13.57
N PHE A 52 5.58 10.68 -13.65
CA PHE A 52 6.70 10.75 -12.69
C PHE A 52 6.22 11.17 -11.30
N SER A 53 5.33 12.16 -11.21
CA SER A 53 4.76 12.60 -9.94
C SER A 53 3.96 11.50 -9.26
N TRP A 54 3.16 10.77 -10.04
CA TRP A 54 2.40 9.63 -9.55
C TRP A 54 3.29 8.49 -9.07
N LEU A 55 4.32 8.15 -9.86
CA LEU A 55 5.29 7.13 -9.49
C LEU A 55 6.01 7.47 -8.18
N PHE A 56 6.40 8.74 -8.00
CA PHE A 56 7.03 9.21 -6.76
C PHE A 56 6.10 9.05 -5.55
N ALA A 57 4.85 9.52 -5.66
CA ALA A 57 3.86 9.38 -4.61
C ALA A 57 3.56 7.90 -4.30
N PHE A 58 3.38 7.09 -5.34
CA PHE A 58 3.20 5.65 -5.21
C PHE A 58 4.36 4.98 -4.46
N ALA A 59 5.60 5.25 -4.87
CA ALA A 59 6.80 4.70 -4.24
C ALA A 59 6.89 5.10 -2.76
N PHE A 60 6.60 6.35 -2.43
CA PHE A 60 6.61 6.85 -1.06
C PHE A 60 5.63 6.09 -0.17
N PHE A 61 4.36 6.01 -0.57
CA PHE A 61 3.35 5.32 0.24
C PHE A 61 3.54 3.80 0.25
N PHE A 62 4.00 3.22 -0.86
CA PHE A 62 4.32 1.80 -0.92
C PHE A 62 5.44 1.43 0.05
N THR A 63 6.53 2.20 0.10
CA THR A 63 7.66 1.94 1.02
C THR A 63 7.25 2.12 2.47
N LEU A 64 6.38 3.08 2.78
CA LEU A 64 5.83 3.25 4.12
C LEU A 64 5.01 2.03 4.55
N CYS A 65 4.10 1.55 3.70
CA CYS A 65 3.29 0.36 3.99
C CYS A 65 4.15 -0.90 4.09
N ALA A 66 5.15 -1.06 3.21
CA ALA A 66 6.09 -2.18 3.22
C ALA A 66 6.98 -2.15 4.48
N GLY A 67 7.39 -0.96 4.94
CA GLY A 67 8.11 -0.78 6.19
C GLY A 67 7.28 -1.22 7.41
N CYS A 68 6.00 -0.83 7.46
CA CYS A 68 5.09 -1.28 8.51
C CYS A 68 4.87 -2.80 8.47
N PHE A 69 4.75 -3.38 7.28
CA PHE A 69 4.67 -4.84 7.10
C PHE A 69 5.94 -5.53 7.61
N PHE A 70 7.13 -5.02 7.29
CA PHE A 70 8.39 -5.56 7.77
C PHE A 70 8.49 -5.52 9.32
N TRP A 71 8.09 -4.41 9.95
CA TRP A 71 8.04 -4.31 11.40
C TRP A 71 7.05 -5.31 12.01
N THR A 72 5.88 -5.50 11.39
CA THR A 72 4.91 -6.52 11.82
C THR A 72 5.51 -7.92 11.77
N LEU A 73 6.29 -8.26 10.73
CA LEU A 73 7.01 -9.53 10.65
C LEU A 73 8.02 -9.71 11.78
N ILE A 74 8.80 -8.67 12.10
CA ILE A 74 9.75 -8.72 13.22
C ILE A 74 9.02 -8.99 14.53
N HIS A 75 7.89 -8.33 14.79
CA HIS A 75 7.10 -8.55 15.99
C HIS A 75 6.64 -9.99 16.15
N HIS A 76 6.17 -10.61 15.07
CA HIS A 76 5.77 -12.01 15.08
C HIS A 76 6.96 -12.98 15.24
N ALA A 77 8.13 -12.59 14.72
CA ALA A 77 9.34 -13.43 14.80
C ALA A 77 10.02 -13.39 16.16
N THR A 78 9.84 -12.29 16.92
CA THR A 78 10.56 -12.06 18.19
C THR A 78 9.68 -12.16 19.44
N ASP A 79 8.37 -12.47 19.29
CA ASP A 79 7.39 -12.46 20.38
C ASP A 79 7.49 -11.20 21.28
N ALA A 80 7.55 -10.03 20.65
CA ALA A 80 7.88 -8.78 21.29
C ALA A 80 6.68 -8.20 22.07
N ASP A 81 6.66 -8.40 23.39
CA ASP A 81 5.60 -7.90 24.30
C ASP A 81 5.61 -6.37 24.46
N TRP A 82 6.75 -5.72 24.26
CA TRP A 82 6.92 -4.28 24.49
C TRP A 82 6.19 -3.36 23.50
N SER A 83 5.76 -3.89 22.38
CA SER A 83 5.23 -3.12 21.24
C SER A 83 3.76 -3.40 20.91
N VAL A 84 3.04 -4.08 21.79
CA VAL A 84 1.62 -4.45 21.58
C VAL A 84 0.74 -3.27 21.19
N VAL A 85 0.99 -2.08 21.78
CA VAL A 85 0.22 -0.87 21.48
C VAL A 85 0.44 -0.39 20.04
N VAL A 86 1.65 -0.50 19.51
CA VAL A 86 2.02 -0.02 18.17
C VAL A 86 1.73 -1.06 17.09
N ARG A 87 1.78 -2.34 17.44
CA ARG A 87 1.56 -3.48 16.53
C ARG A 87 0.27 -3.33 15.73
N ARG A 88 -0.85 -3.04 16.39
CA ARG A 88 -2.16 -2.91 15.75
C ARG A 88 -2.20 -1.79 14.72
N GLN A 89 -1.48 -0.69 14.97
CA GLN A 89 -1.36 0.41 14.02
C GLN A 89 -0.52 0.03 12.80
N LEU A 90 0.59 -0.67 13.02
CA LEU A 90 1.44 -1.18 11.94
C LEU A 90 0.70 -2.17 11.06
N GLU A 91 -0.06 -3.10 11.63
CA GLU A 91 -0.91 -4.05 10.90
C GLU A 91 -1.97 -3.35 10.05
N ASN A 92 -2.60 -2.29 10.58
CA ASN A 92 -3.58 -1.50 9.84
C ASN A 92 -2.94 -0.79 8.65
N ILE A 93 -1.76 -0.17 8.83
CA ILE A 93 -1.04 0.49 7.74
C ILE A 93 -0.53 -0.55 6.73
N ALA A 94 0.00 -1.68 7.18
CA ALA A 94 0.43 -2.77 6.30
C ALA A 94 -0.73 -3.31 5.44
N SER A 95 -1.95 -3.32 5.96
CA SER A 95 -3.13 -3.77 5.18
C SER A 95 -3.44 -2.87 3.98
N LEU A 96 -2.95 -1.63 3.96
CA LEU A 96 -3.08 -0.72 2.82
C LEU A 96 -2.24 -1.15 1.61
N LEU A 97 -1.35 -2.14 1.74
CA LEU A 97 -0.66 -2.75 0.59
C LEU A 97 -1.65 -3.28 -0.46
N ALA A 98 -2.82 -3.75 -0.04
CA ALA A 98 -3.88 -4.12 -0.98
C ALA A 98 -4.40 -2.91 -1.78
N VAL A 99 -4.51 -1.74 -1.14
CA VAL A 99 -4.90 -0.49 -1.79
C VAL A 99 -3.80 0.00 -2.71
N MET A 100 -2.53 -0.19 -2.34
CA MET A 100 -1.39 0.15 -3.19
C MET A 100 -1.40 -0.64 -4.52
N ALA A 101 -1.96 -1.84 -4.56
CA ALA A 101 -2.14 -2.58 -5.82
C ALA A 101 -3.05 -1.83 -6.80
N VAL A 102 -4.08 -1.12 -6.31
CA VAL A 102 -4.94 -0.27 -7.14
C VAL A 102 -4.19 0.97 -7.61
N PHE A 103 -3.39 1.60 -6.72
CA PHE A 103 -2.57 2.77 -7.08
C PHE A 103 -1.41 2.43 -8.04
N LEU A 104 -1.08 1.15 -8.23
CA LEU A 104 -0.15 0.71 -9.28
C LEU A 104 -0.75 0.84 -10.69
N VAL A 105 -2.08 0.80 -10.84
CA VAL A 105 -2.74 0.81 -12.16
C VAL A 105 -2.34 2.00 -13.03
N PRO A 106 -2.32 3.26 -12.56
CA PRO A 106 -1.84 4.38 -13.38
C PRO A 106 -0.39 4.24 -13.81
N VAL A 107 0.49 3.68 -12.98
CA VAL A 107 1.89 3.39 -13.33
C VAL A 107 1.96 2.42 -14.51
N LEU A 108 1.10 1.39 -14.51
CA LEU A 108 1.03 0.41 -15.60
C LEU A 108 0.44 1.01 -16.89
N LEU A 109 -0.55 1.90 -16.77
CA LEU A 109 -1.19 2.55 -17.93
C LEU A 109 -0.25 3.56 -18.59
N LEU A 110 0.49 4.33 -17.79
CA LEU A 110 1.39 5.39 -18.26
C LEU A 110 2.85 4.88 -18.46
N ARG A 111 3.02 3.58 -18.55
CA ARG A 111 4.35 2.92 -18.67
C ARG A 111 5.25 3.46 -19.77
N HIS A 112 4.68 3.87 -20.90
CA HIS A 112 5.44 4.39 -22.05
C HIS A 112 6.11 5.73 -21.76
N HIS A 113 5.56 6.52 -20.84
CA HIS A 113 6.17 7.78 -20.38
C HIS A 113 7.23 7.51 -19.29
N LEU A 114 7.06 6.45 -18.48
CA LEU A 114 7.96 6.11 -17.38
C LEU A 114 9.17 5.29 -17.82
N TYR A 115 8.95 4.32 -18.71
CA TYR A 115 9.96 3.32 -19.07
C TYR A 115 10.37 3.47 -20.52
N GLY A 116 11.44 4.26 -20.77
CA GLY A 116 11.97 4.52 -22.11
C GLY A 116 12.33 3.27 -22.89
N TRP A 117 12.77 2.20 -22.22
CA TRP A 117 13.12 0.92 -22.85
C TRP A 117 11.93 0.22 -23.53
N MET A 118 10.69 0.54 -23.16
CA MET A 118 9.50 -0.01 -23.83
C MET A 118 9.24 0.60 -25.21
N ASN A 119 9.84 1.75 -25.48
CA ASN A 119 9.67 2.48 -26.75
C ASN A 119 10.77 2.19 -27.76
N ILE A 120 11.83 1.44 -27.37
CA ILE A 120 12.97 1.11 -28.22
C ILE A 120 12.69 -0.20 -28.96
N PRO A 121 12.63 -0.19 -30.30
CA PRO A 121 12.43 -1.41 -31.09
C PRO A 121 13.61 -2.38 -30.98
N PRO A 122 13.41 -3.69 -31.27
CA PRO A 122 14.47 -4.69 -31.26
C PRO A 122 15.59 -4.34 -32.27
N GLY A 123 16.84 -4.59 -31.86
CA GLY A 123 18.01 -4.39 -32.72
C GLY A 123 18.62 -3.00 -32.72
N HIS A 124 18.10 -2.04 -31.90
CA HIS A 124 18.65 -0.68 -31.81
C HIS A 124 19.69 -0.52 -30.69
N GLU A 125 19.61 -1.32 -29.65
CA GLU A 125 20.56 -1.33 -28.52
C GLU A 125 20.92 -2.75 -28.12
N GLU A 126 22.16 -3.16 -28.34
CA GLU A 126 22.68 -4.48 -28.01
C GLU A 126 22.54 -4.83 -26.52
N ALA A 127 22.82 -3.85 -25.63
CA ALA A 127 22.68 -4.00 -24.19
C ALA A 127 21.23 -4.23 -23.73
N LEU A 128 20.26 -3.69 -24.46
CA LEU A 128 18.85 -3.87 -24.19
C LEU A 128 18.34 -5.21 -24.72
N ASP A 129 18.82 -5.62 -25.89
CA ASP A 129 18.41 -6.86 -26.53
C ASP A 129 18.80 -8.10 -25.70
N VAL A 130 19.98 -8.10 -25.08
CA VAL A 130 20.41 -9.15 -24.14
C VAL A 130 19.47 -9.23 -22.92
N LYS A 131 18.90 -8.12 -22.48
CA LYS A 131 18.01 -8.04 -21.30
C LYS A 131 16.52 -8.20 -21.63
N ARG A 132 16.13 -8.29 -22.90
CA ARG A 132 14.74 -8.42 -23.34
C ARG A 132 13.98 -9.61 -22.75
N PRO A 133 14.57 -10.81 -22.55
CA PRO A 133 13.86 -11.89 -21.87
C PRO A 133 13.37 -11.50 -20.47
N TYR A 134 14.09 -10.61 -19.80
CA TYR A 134 13.74 -10.08 -18.47
C TYR A 134 12.95 -8.76 -18.52
N LEU A 135 13.33 -7.85 -19.42
CA LEU A 135 12.71 -6.54 -19.64
C LEU A 135 11.63 -6.63 -20.72
N ASN A 136 10.58 -7.39 -20.48
CA ASN A 136 9.38 -7.40 -21.31
C ASN A 136 8.13 -7.10 -20.47
N TRP A 137 7.10 -6.60 -21.15
CA TRP A 137 5.86 -6.20 -20.49
C TRP A 137 5.19 -7.36 -19.72
N HIS A 138 5.11 -8.53 -20.32
CA HIS A 138 4.44 -9.67 -19.69
C HIS A 138 5.15 -10.10 -18.41
N PHE A 139 6.48 -10.16 -18.45
CA PHE A 139 7.28 -10.52 -17.28
C PHE A 139 7.23 -9.45 -16.19
N PHE A 140 7.23 -8.15 -16.57
CA PHE A 140 7.05 -7.06 -15.65
C PHE A 140 5.70 -7.14 -14.92
N LEU A 141 4.62 -7.34 -15.68
CA LEU A 141 3.26 -7.47 -15.12
C LEU A 141 3.14 -8.70 -14.21
N THR A 142 3.67 -9.84 -14.65
CA THR A 142 3.65 -11.08 -13.84
C THR A 142 4.36 -10.87 -12.50
N ARG A 143 5.54 -10.24 -12.50
CA ARG A 143 6.25 -9.92 -11.25
C ARG A 143 5.42 -9.00 -10.36
N ALA A 144 4.83 -7.96 -10.90
CA ALA A 144 4.00 -7.03 -10.13
C ALA A 144 2.84 -7.78 -9.47
N ILE A 145 2.13 -8.62 -10.22
CA ILE A 145 1.03 -9.44 -9.69
C ILE A 145 1.51 -10.38 -8.59
N VAL A 146 2.60 -11.09 -8.81
CA VAL A 146 3.16 -12.04 -7.82
C VAL A 146 3.56 -11.31 -6.53
N PHE A 147 4.25 -10.17 -6.63
CA PHE A 147 4.65 -9.39 -5.45
C PHE A 147 3.45 -8.86 -4.67
N PHE A 148 2.47 -8.27 -5.36
CA PHE A 148 1.28 -7.77 -4.66
C PHE A 148 0.41 -8.89 -4.09
N ALA A 149 0.26 -10.02 -4.78
CA ALA A 149 -0.42 -11.20 -4.26
C ALA A 149 0.27 -11.71 -2.99
N PHE A 150 1.62 -11.80 -3.01
CA PHE A 150 2.39 -12.17 -1.82
C PHE A 150 2.13 -11.21 -0.65
N PHE A 151 2.23 -9.90 -0.85
CA PHE A 151 1.99 -8.93 0.21
C PHE A 151 0.57 -8.99 0.77
N ILE A 152 -0.43 -9.12 -0.10
CA ILE A 152 -1.84 -9.20 0.30
C ILE A 152 -2.07 -10.47 1.13
N ILE A 153 -1.61 -11.63 0.65
CA ILE A 153 -1.77 -12.91 1.34
C ILE A 153 -1.03 -12.89 2.69
N ALA A 154 0.23 -12.45 2.69
CA ALA A 154 1.03 -12.41 3.92
C ALA A 154 0.42 -11.46 4.96
N THR A 155 -0.04 -10.28 4.55
CA THR A 155 -0.70 -9.33 5.46
C THR A 155 -2.00 -9.92 6.03
N GLN A 156 -2.80 -10.62 5.23
CA GLN A 156 -4.03 -11.25 5.69
C GLN A 156 -3.76 -12.42 6.65
N LEU A 157 -2.70 -13.19 6.40
CA LEU A 157 -2.29 -14.27 7.30
C LEU A 157 -1.84 -13.72 8.65
N LEU A 158 -0.96 -12.71 8.67
CA LEU A 158 -0.47 -12.09 9.90
C LEU A 158 -1.58 -11.48 10.76
N ARG A 159 -2.65 -10.96 10.14
CA ARG A 159 -3.81 -10.42 10.89
C ARG A 159 -4.71 -11.50 11.51
N ARG A 160 -4.58 -12.75 11.11
CA ARG A 160 -5.37 -13.88 11.65
C ARG A 160 -4.71 -14.52 12.86
N PHE A 161 -3.43 -14.31 13.05
CA PHE A 161 -2.63 -14.77 14.20
C PHE A 161 -2.33 -13.63 15.18
#